data_af8b389592b7b273d166178be9db89e9
#
_entry.id   af8b389592b7b273d166178be9db89e9
#
_cell.length_a   1.000
_cell.length_b   1.000
_cell.length_c   1.000
_cell.angle_alpha   90.00
_cell.angle_beta   90.00
_cell.angle_gamma   90.00
#
_symmetry.space_group_name_H-M   'P 1'
#
loop_
_entity.id
_entity.type
_entity.pdbx_description
1 polymer ?
#
loop_
_entity_poly.entity_id
_entity_poly.type
_entity_poly.pdbx_seq_one_letter_code
_entity_poly.pdbx_strand_id
1 'polypeptide(L)'
;ALSPETGKFSLELARAARKYGTRISFDLNYRASFWKGRDKELREIFTEIARASDILVGNEEDFQLCLGIKGPEEGGKNLSEEIDSFKGMINRVKVTFPNASVFATTLRQVINTNTHLWGAIMLEGKNWHVVEPREITVMDRIGGGDGFVGGMIYAILKGWEPEKWIQFGWATGALATTFITDYAQPADEEQVWSIWKGNARVKR
;
A
#
# COMPACT_ATOMS: atom_id res chain seq x y z
N ALA A 1 9.69 -2.57 -13.04
CA ALA A 1 10.95 -3.30 -12.82
C ALA A 1 11.15 -4.50 -13.76
N LEU A 2 10.11 -4.94 -14.50
CA LEU A 2 10.15 -6.16 -15.35
C LEU A 2 11.27 -6.12 -16.41
N SER A 3 11.44 -5.00 -17.10
CA SER A 3 12.50 -4.79 -18.08
C SER A 3 12.92 -3.31 -18.11
N PRO A 4 14.08 -2.98 -18.75
CA PRO A 4 14.47 -1.58 -18.97
C PRO A 4 13.41 -0.79 -19.74
N GLU A 5 12.76 -1.39 -20.73
CA GLU A 5 11.74 -0.75 -21.56
C GLU A 5 10.49 -0.42 -20.74
N THR A 6 10.02 -1.35 -19.87
CA THR A 6 8.87 -1.08 -18.99
C THR A 6 9.18 0.00 -17.96
N GLY A 7 10.40 0.03 -17.44
CA GLY A 7 10.85 1.10 -16.54
C GLY A 7 10.81 2.46 -17.21
N LYS A 8 11.39 2.57 -18.41
CA LYS A 8 11.38 3.79 -19.21
C LYS A 8 9.96 4.22 -19.58
N PHE A 9 9.14 3.28 -20.07
CA PHE A 9 7.74 3.56 -20.40
C PHE A 9 6.94 4.08 -19.20
N SER A 10 7.09 3.45 -18.02
CA SER A 10 6.39 3.88 -16.80
C SER A 10 6.79 5.30 -16.39
N LEU A 11 8.06 5.66 -16.53
CA LEU A 11 8.55 7.00 -16.25
C LEU A 11 8.00 8.04 -17.25
N GLU A 12 7.99 7.72 -18.54
CA GLU A 12 7.42 8.57 -19.58
C GLU A 12 5.91 8.77 -19.37
N LEU A 13 5.18 7.70 -19.01
CA LEU A 13 3.77 7.74 -18.68
C LEU A 13 3.49 8.65 -17.46
N ALA A 14 4.28 8.51 -16.39
CA ALA A 14 4.14 9.36 -15.21
C ALA A 14 4.38 10.85 -15.54
N ARG A 15 5.39 11.15 -16.33
CA ARG A 15 5.67 12.52 -16.80
C ARG A 15 4.54 13.08 -17.66
N ALA A 16 3.99 12.27 -18.57
CA ALA A 16 2.86 12.65 -19.40
C ALA A 16 1.60 12.89 -18.54
N ALA A 17 1.28 11.98 -17.63
CA ALA A 17 0.15 12.13 -16.71
C ALA A 17 0.25 13.43 -15.91
N ARG A 18 1.43 13.72 -15.34
CA ARG A 18 1.68 14.97 -14.61
C ARG A 18 1.49 16.21 -15.47
N LYS A 19 1.97 16.20 -16.72
CA LYS A 19 1.82 17.29 -17.68
C LYS A 19 0.35 17.61 -17.97
N TYR A 20 -0.51 16.60 -18.00
CA TYR A 20 -1.94 16.77 -18.26
C TYR A 20 -2.81 16.87 -16.99
N GLY A 21 -2.20 17.04 -15.83
CA GLY A 21 -2.91 17.19 -14.55
C GLY A 21 -3.62 15.92 -14.05
N THR A 22 -3.24 14.76 -14.57
CA THR A 22 -3.76 13.46 -14.09
C THR A 22 -3.11 13.11 -12.77
N ARG A 23 -3.91 12.73 -11.78
CA ARG A 23 -3.40 12.24 -10.49
C ARG A 23 -2.70 10.89 -10.66
N ILE A 24 -1.59 10.73 -9.98
CA ILE A 24 -0.75 9.53 -10.06
C ILE A 24 -0.72 8.86 -8.70
N SER A 25 -1.15 7.60 -8.65
CA SER A 25 -0.93 6.70 -7.53
C SER A 25 0.18 5.73 -7.89
N PHE A 26 1.20 5.65 -7.04
CA PHE A 26 2.33 4.75 -7.24
C PHE A 26 2.48 3.80 -6.05
N ASP A 27 2.21 2.52 -6.33
CA ASP A 27 2.53 1.42 -5.44
C ASP A 27 3.95 0.94 -5.75
N LEU A 28 4.85 0.98 -4.78
CA LEU A 28 6.27 0.69 -4.93
C LEU A 28 6.52 -0.78 -5.26
N ASN A 29 5.81 -1.69 -4.61
CA ASN A 29 5.71 -3.10 -4.95
C ASN A 29 7.07 -3.76 -5.27
N TYR A 30 8.03 -3.71 -4.35
CA TYR A 30 9.37 -4.30 -4.50
C TYR A 30 9.31 -5.80 -4.77
N ARG A 31 10.15 -6.25 -5.68
CA ARG A 31 10.36 -7.68 -5.97
C ARG A 31 11.83 -7.94 -6.21
N ALA A 32 12.50 -8.55 -5.24
CA ALA A 32 13.96 -8.80 -5.27
C ALA A 32 14.43 -9.45 -6.58
N SER A 33 13.64 -10.37 -7.16
CA SER A 33 13.99 -11.06 -8.42
C SER A 33 14.14 -10.12 -9.61
N PHE A 34 13.42 -9.00 -9.66
CA PHE A 34 13.51 -8.01 -10.75
C PHE A 34 14.57 -6.95 -10.48
N TRP A 35 14.97 -6.77 -9.22
CA TRP A 35 15.96 -5.76 -8.83
C TRP A 35 17.40 -6.25 -8.95
N LYS A 36 17.63 -7.56 -8.88
CA LYS A 36 18.97 -8.15 -8.90
C LYS A 36 19.84 -7.62 -10.04
N GLY A 37 20.91 -6.91 -9.70
CA GLY A 37 21.87 -6.32 -10.65
C GLY A 37 21.38 -5.03 -11.33
N ARG A 38 20.20 -4.51 -10.96
CA ARG A 38 19.61 -3.28 -11.52
C ARG A 38 19.25 -2.24 -10.44
N ASP A 39 19.75 -2.42 -9.23
CA ASP A 39 19.37 -1.63 -8.08
C ASP A 39 19.52 -0.13 -8.29
N LYS A 40 20.64 0.30 -8.88
CA LYS A 40 20.89 1.72 -9.15
C LYS A 40 19.92 2.27 -10.19
N GLU A 41 19.77 1.59 -11.34
CA GLU A 41 18.86 1.97 -12.42
C GLU A 41 17.41 2.08 -11.92
N LEU A 42 16.93 1.03 -11.24
CA LEU A 42 15.55 0.97 -10.78
C LEU A 42 15.28 2.01 -9.67
N ARG A 43 16.22 2.24 -8.77
CA ARG A 43 16.09 3.28 -7.75
C ARG A 43 15.96 4.67 -8.36
N GLU A 44 16.71 4.98 -9.41
CA GLU A 44 16.59 6.24 -10.13
C GLU A 44 15.19 6.37 -10.77
N ILE A 45 14.72 5.35 -11.49
CA ILE A 45 13.39 5.33 -12.12
C ILE A 45 12.27 5.46 -11.08
N PHE A 46 12.31 4.66 -10.01
CA PHE A 46 11.30 4.68 -8.95
C PHE A 46 11.26 6.04 -8.24
N THR A 47 12.43 6.64 -7.98
CA THR A 47 12.54 7.98 -7.38
C THR A 47 11.90 9.04 -8.28
N GLU A 48 12.14 9.00 -9.58
CA GLU A 48 11.53 9.95 -10.52
C GLU A 48 10.01 9.79 -10.62
N ILE A 49 9.50 8.54 -10.65
CA ILE A 49 8.05 8.28 -10.64
C ILE A 49 7.45 8.77 -9.31
N ALA A 50 8.11 8.48 -8.18
CA ALA A 50 7.65 8.93 -6.86
C ALA A 50 7.58 10.47 -6.76
N ARG A 51 8.54 11.19 -7.36
CA ARG A 51 8.50 12.67 -7.44
C ARG A 51 7.33 13.20 -8.25
N ALA A 52 6.86 12.44 -9.24
CA ALA A 52 5.70 12.80 -10.06
C ALA A 52 4.37 12.40 -9.42
N SER A 53 4.38 11.60 -8.37
CA SER A 53 3.17 10.98 -7.80
C SER A 53 2.48 11.88 -6.78
N ASP A 54 1.15 11.74 -6.68
CA ASP A 54 0.28 12.39 -5.70
C ASP A 54 -0.01 11.46 -4.51
N ILE A 55 0.04 10.15 -4.74
CA ILE A 55 -0.20 9.09 -3.76
C ILE A 55 0.96 8.10 -3.83
N LEU A 56 1.61 7.83 -2.70
CA LEU A 56 2.67 6.84 -2.57
C LEU A 56 2.22 5.74 -1.61
N VAL A 57 2.28 4.50 -2.06
CA VAL A 57 1.93 3.33 -1.27
C VAL A 57 3.08 2.34 -1.29
N GLY A 58 3.28 1.64 -0.20
CA GLY A 58 4.26 0.58 -0.05
C GLY A 58 4.34 0.10 1.40
N ASN A 59 4.94 -1.04 1.62
CA ASN A 59 5.30 -1.50 2.95
C ASN A 59 6.67 -0.91 3.39
N GLU A 60 7.15 -1.29 4.56
CA GLU A 60 8.43 -0.80 5.11
C GLU A 60 9.62 -1.21 4.22
N GLU A 61 9.60 -2.40 3.64
CA GLU A 61 10.64 -2.89 2.74
C GLU A 61 10.63 -2.11 1.42
N ASP A 62 9.45 -1.85 0.86
CA ASP A 62 9.28 -1.11 -0.37
C ASP A 62 9.90 0.30 -0.28
N PHE A 63 9.61 1.06 0.76
CA PHE A 63 10.17 2.39 0.94
C PHE A 63 11.69 2.36 1.15
N GLN A 64 12.21 1.35 1.84
CA GLN A 64 13.64 1.21 2.09
C GLN A 64 14.40 0.80 0.83
N LEU A 65 13.93 -0.21 0.12
CA LEU A 65 14.66 -0.79 -1.00
C LEU A 65 14.45 -0.03 -2.30
N CYS A 66 13.21 0.40 -2.59
CA CYS A 66 12.94 1.16 -3.82
C CYS A 66 13.43 2.61 -3.75
N LEU A 67 13.28 3.27 -2.60
CA LEU A 67 13.56 4.71 -2.47
C LEU A 67 14.74 5.05 -1.55
N GLY A 68 15.31 4.07 -0.87
CA GLY A 68 16.42 4.29 0.07
C GLY A 68 16.00 5.02 1.36
N ILE A 69 14.72 5.03 1.69
CA ILE A 69 14.21 5.70 2.90
C ILE A 69 14.29 4.75 4.09
N LYS A 70 15.07 5.10 5.10
CA LYS A 70 15.20 4.28 6.31
C LYS A 70 13.86 4.13 7.02
N GLY A 71 13.49 2.90 7.36
CA GLY A 71 12.25 2.54 8.05
C GLY A 71 12.49 1.55 9.20
N PRO A 72 11.41 1.01 9.82
CA PRO A 72 11.50 -0.09 10.77
C PRO A 72 12.05 -1.37 10.09
N GLU A 73 12.47 -2.33 10.90
CA GLU A 73 12.86 -3.65 10.38
C GLU A 73 11.62 -4.42 9.89
N GLU A 74 11.77 -5.15 8.80
CA GLU A 74 10.70 -5.98 8.24
C GLU A 74 10.25 -7.05 9.23
N GLY A 75 8.93 -7.20 9.40
CA GLY A 75 8.36 -8.27 10.22
C GLY A 75 8.57 -8.12 11.73
N GLY A 76 8.71 -6.90 12.22
CA GLY A 76 8.86 -6.60 13.65
C GLY A 76 7.86 -7.33 14.54
N LYS A 77 8.27 -7.67 15.77
CA LYS A 77 7.49 -8.57 16.65
C LYS A 77 6.30 -7.92 17.35
N ASN A 78 6.18 -6.60 17.30
CA ASN A 78 5.09 -5.87 17.98
C ASN A 78 4.67 -4.65 17.16
N LEU A 79 3.78 -4.86 16.19
CA LEU A 79 3.31 -3.83 15.27
C LEU A 79 2.73 -2.60 15.99
N SER A 80 2.02 -2.79 17.09
CA SER A 80 1.42 -1.67 17.83
C SER A 80 2.46 -0.77 18.47
N GLU A 81 3.59 -1.32 18.92
CA GLU A 81 4.72 -0.55 19.47
C GLU A 81 5.54 0.12 18.36
N GLU A 82 5.47 -0.39 17.12
CA GLU A 82 6.22 0.12 15.98
C GLU A 82 5.50 1.21 15.19
N ILE A 83 4.23 1.51 15.48
CA ILE A 83 3.43 2.52 14.76
C ILE A 83 4.18 3.86 14.63
N ASP A 84 4.86 4.30 15.68
CA ASP A 84 5.62 5.55 15.65
C ASP A 84 6.87 5.46 14.75
N SER A 85 7.49 4.29 14.64
CA SER A 85 8.58 4.04 13.70
C SER A 85 8.11 4.11 12.25
N PHE A 86 6.93 3.55 11.94
CA PHE A 86 6.28 3.67 10.63
C PHE A 86 5.92 5.13 10.32
N LYS A 87 5.33 5.86 11.27
CA LYS A 87 5.05 7.30 11.10
C LYS A 87 6.34 8.09 10.86
N GLY A 88 7.42 7.76 11.56
CA GLY A 88 8.75 8.34 11.35
C GLY A 88 9.28 8.08 9.93
N MET A 89 9.10 6.88 9.40
CA MET A 89 9.44 6.54 8.00
C MET A 89 8.61 7.38 7.02
N ILE A 90 7.30 7.38 7.16
CA ILE A 90 6.39 8.15 6.28
C ILE A 90 6.72 9.65 6.31
N ASN A 91 7.06 10.22 7.47
CA ASN A 91 7.50 11.62 7.53
C ASN A 91 8.77 11.87 6.71
N ARG A 92 9.74 10.93 6.71
CA ARG A 92 10.93 11.04 5.84
C ARG A 92 10.57 10.94 4.36
N VAL A 93 9.64 10.04 4.00
CA VAL A 93 9.11 9.94 2.63
C VAL A 93 8.48 11.26 2.19
N LYS A 94 7.61 11.84 3.03
CA LYS A 94 6.95 13.14 2.75
C LYS A 94 7.96 14.28 2.54
N VAL A 95 8.99 14.36 3.36
CA VAL A 95 10.05 15.38 3.19
C VAL A 95 10.79 15.19 1.88
N THR A 96 11.01 13.94 1.46
CA THR A 96 11.74 13.62 0.22
C THR A 96 10.87 13.82 -1.03
N PHE A 97 9.55 13.58 -0.91
CA PHE A 97 8.58 13.65 -2.00
C PHE A 97 7.43 14.61 -1.69
N PRO A 98 7.69 15.94 -1.62
CA PRO A 98 6.73 16.94 -1.16
C PRO A 98 5.55 17.15 -2.11
N ASN A 99 5.60 16.65 -3.34
CA ASN A 99 4.49 16.72 -4.30
C ASN A 99 3.35 15.72 -3.96
N ALA A 100 3.67 14.64 -3.27
CA ALA A 100 2.65 13.71 -2.83
C ALA A 100 1.91 14.24 -1.59
N SER A 101 0.61 14.04 -1.58
CA SER A 101 -0.28 14.46 -0.49
C SER A 101 -0.82 13.28 0.32
N VAL A 102 -0.72 12.07 -0.21
CA VAL A 102 -1.15 10.83 0.45
C VAL A 102 -0.02 9.83 0.47
N PHE A 103 0.25 9.30 1.66
CA PHE A 103 1.26 8.26 1.89
C PHE A 103 0.62 7.16 2.70
N ALA A 104 0.65 5.92 2.22
CA ALA A 104 0.03 4.80 2.91
C ALA A 104 0.98 3.61 3.00
N THR A 105 0.91 2.90 4.13
CA THR A 105 1.65 1.65 4.36
C THR A 105 0.75 0.65 5.07
N THR A 106 0.83 -0.60 4.64
CA THR A 106 0.22 -1.72 5.36
C THR A 106 1.15 -2.21 6.45
N LEU A 107 0.57 -2.64 7.55
CA LEU A 107 1.26 -3.24 8.69
C LEU A 107 0.93 -4.72 8.72
N ARG A 108 1.94 -5.57 8.78
CA ARG A 108 1.72 -7.02 8.81
C ARG A 108 2.69 -7.73 9.74
N GLN A 109 2.12 -8.58 10.59
CA GLN A 109 2.88 -9.55 11.37
C GLN A 109 2.31 -10.95 11.16
N VAL A 110 3.16 -11.91 10.85
CA VAL A 110 2.78 -13.30 10.70
C VAL A 110 2.79 -13.97 12.07
N ILE A 111 1.62 -14.40 12.56
CA ILE A 111 1.50 -15.18 13.80
C ILE A 111 1.73 -16.67 13.49
N ASN A 112 1.07 -17.17 12.46
CA ASN A 112 1.26 -18.49 11.88
C ASN A 112 0.82 -18.49 10.41
N THR A 113 0.89 -19.63 9.76
CA THR A 113 0.59 -19.76 8.31
C THR A 113 -0.76 -19.17 7.90
N ASN A 114 -1.77 -19.32 8.76
CA ASN A 114 -3.16 -18.94 8.43
C ASN A 114 -3.67 -17.76 9.27
N THR A 115 -2.83 -17.16 10.13
CA THR A 115 -3.24 -16.07 11.01
C THR A 115 -2.21 -14.96 10.97
N HIS A 116 -2.64 -13.79 10.54
CA HIS A 116 -1.79 -12.59 10.52
C HIS A 116 -2.46 -11.46 11.33
N LEU A 117 -1.64 -10.59 11.90
CA LEU A 117 -2.07 -9.24 12.26
C LEU A 117 -1.94 -8.35 11.02
N TRP A 118 -3.00 -7.65 10.70
CA TRP A 118 -3.10 -6.78 9.55
C TRP A 118 -3.62 -5.41 9.96
N GLY A 119 -2.85 -4.38 9.70
CA GLY A 119 -3.16 -3.00 9.98
C GLY A 119 -2.76 -2.09 8.82
N ALA A 120 -2.96 -0.79 8.96
CA ALA A 120 -2.51 0.18 7.99
C ALA A 120 -2.32 1.57 8.63
N ILE A 121 -1.42 2.36 8.07
CA ILE A 121 -1.22 3.76 8.41
C ILE A 121 -1.30 4.58 7.13
N MET A 122 -1.97 5.72 7.19
CA MET A 122 -2.01 6.70 6.10
C MET A 122 -1.80 8.10 6.65
N LEU A 123 -0.98 8.87 5.96
CA LEU A 123 -0.87 10.31 6.13
C LEU A 123 -1.53 10.99 4.94
N GLU A 124 -2.59 11.74 5.19
CA GLU A 124 -3.23 12.62 4.21
C GLU A 124 -3.01 14.07 4.62
N GLY A 125 -2.32 14.83 3.79
CA GLY A 125 -1.93 16.21 4.12
C GLY A 125 -1.13 16.27 5.42
N LYS A 126 -1.78 16.62 6.54
CA LYS A 126 -1.20 16.66 7.90
C LYS A 126 -1.87 15.67 8.85
N ASN A 127 -2.92 14.98 8.40
CA ASN A 127 -3.76 14.13 9.23
C ASN A 127 -3.30 12.68 9.15
N TRP A 128 -3.12 12.06 10.30
CA TRP A 128 -2.83 10.63 10.42
C TRP A 128 -4.13 9.84 10.55
N HIS A 129 -4.22 8.78 9.77
CA HIS A 129 -5.27 7.78 9.86
C HIS A 129 -4.61 6.43 10.13
N VAL A 130 -5.03 5.76 11.18
CA VAL A 130 -4.45 4.49 11.62
C VAL A 130 -5.55 3.46 11.74
N VAL A 131 -5.35 2.31 11.12
CA VAL A 131 -6.10 1.10 11.37
C VAL A 131 -5.18 0.20 12.20
N GLU A 132 -5.49 0.10 13.48
CA GLU A 132 -4.76 -0.77 14.41
C GLU A 132 -4.71 -2.20 13.88
N PRO A 133 -3.58 -2.91 14.06
CA PRO A 133 -3.47 -4.30 13.62
C PRO A 133 -4.54 -5.19 14.24
N ARG A 134 -5.30 -5.86 13.39
CA ARG A 134 -6.33 -6.83 13.78
C ARG A 134 -5.99 -8.20 13.21
N GLU A 135 -6.36 -9.24 13.94
CA GLU A 135 -6.19 -10.60 13.49
C GLU A 135 -7.09 -10.89 12.29
N ILE A 136 -6.50 -11.45 11.25
CA ILE A 136 -7.20 -11.92 10.05
C ILE A 136 -6.81 -13.38 9.76
N THR A 137 -7.76 -14.14 9.21
CA THR A 137 -7.49 -15.47 8.67
C THR A 137 -7.04 -15.35 7.22
N VAL A 138 -5.93 -15.97 6.89
CA VAL A 138 -5.29 -15.92 5.57
C VAL A 138 -5.30 -17.29 4.94
N MET A 139 -5.85 -17.41 3.73
CA MET A 139 -5.74 -18.59 2.87
C MET A 139 -4.55 -18.46 1.91
N ASP A 140 -4.43 -17.31 1.28
CA ASP A 140 -3.27 -16.91 0.50
C ASP A 140 -2.94 -15.43 0.81
N ARG A 141 -1.65 -15.14 1.02
CA ARG A 141 -1.20 -13.77 1.31
C ARG A 141 -1.04 -12.89 0.07
N ILE A 142 -1.00 -13.51 -1.12
CA ILE A 142 -0.83 -12.80 -2.39
C ILE A 142 -2.07 -11.98 -2.67
N GLY A 143 -1.91 -10.78 -3.24
CA GLY A 143 -3.02 -9.88 -3.54
C GLY A 143 -3.53 -9.01 -2.39
N GLY A 144 -3.10 -9.24 -1.14
CA GLY A 144 -3.53 -8.41 0.00
C GLY A 144 -3.12 -6.94 -0.14
N GLY A 145 -1.89 -6.68 -0.59
CA GLY A 145 -1.39 -5.32 -0.88
C GLY A 145 -2.17 -4.66 -2.02
N ASP A 146 -2.32 -5.37 -3.14
CA ASP A 146 -3.08 -4.87 -4.31
C ASP A 146 -4.54 -4.60 -3.95
N GLY A 147 -5.15 -5.48 -3.12
CA GLY A 147 -6.49 -5.28 -2.57
C GLY A 147 -6.59 -4.02 -1.73
N PHE A 148 -5.60 -3.77 -0.86
CA PHE A 148 -5.54 -2.53 -0.07
C PHE A 148 -5.48 -1.29 -0.96
N VAL A 149 -4.57 -1.26 -1.93
CA VAL A 149 -4.40 -0.13 -2.86
C VAL A 149 -5.67 0.08 -3.69
N GLY A 150 -6.22 -1.00 -4.25
CA GLY A 150 -7.44 -0.95 -5.07
C GLY A 150 -8.64 -0.41 -4.29
N GLY A 151 -8.85 -0.90 -3.06
CA GLY A 151 -9.91 -0.41 -2.18
C GLY A 151 -9.73 1.05 -1.76
N MET A 152 -8.50 1.46 -1.47
CA MET A 152 -8.19 2.84 -1.13
C MET A 152 -8.46 3.78 -2.32
N ILE A 153 -8.00 3.43 -3.53
CA ILE A 153 -8.25 4.21 -4.75
C ILE A 153 -9.75 4.28 -5.05
N TYR A 154 -10.48 3.16 -4.91
CA TYR A 154 -11.91 3.14 -5.07
C TYR A 154 -12.61 4.16 -4.16
N ALA A 155 -12.29 4.16 -2.86
CA ALA A 155 -12.85 5.09 -1.89
C ALA A 155 -12.52 6.56 -2.20
N ILE A 156 -11.31 6.84 -2.68
CA ILE A 156 -10.89 8.16 -3.16
C ILE A 156 -11.75 8.61 -4.36
N LEU A 157 -11.95 7.73 -5.34
CA LEU A 157 -12.75 8.03 -6.54
C LEU A 157 -14.23 8.21 -6.23
N LYS A 158 -14.75 7.56 -5.17
CA LYS A 158 -16.11 7.76 -4.65
C LYS A 158 -16.25 9.08 -3.89
N GLY A 159 -15.17 9.82 -3.65
CA GLY A 159 -15.20 11.07 -2.91
C GLY A 159 -15.50 10.90 -1.42
N TRP A 160 -15.18 9.74 -0.85
CA TRP A 160 -15.37 9.51 0.58
C TRP A 160 -14.34 10.27 1.42
N GLU A 161 -14.62 10.41 2.73
CA GLU A 161 -13.68 11.00 3.67
C GLU A 161 -12.42 10.14 3.84
N PRO A 162 -11.23 10.74 4.08
CA PRO A 162 -9.95 10.04 4.13
C PRO A 162 -9.89 8.85 5.10
N GLU A 163 -10.60 8.93 6.22
CA GLU A 163 -10.70 7.81 7.15
C GLU A 163 -11.31 6.57 6.49
N LYS A 164 -12.30 6.75 5.62
CA LYS A 164 -12.92 5.64 4.88
C LYS A 164 -12.00 5.07 3.79
N TRP A 165 -11.05 5.85 3.29
CA TRP A 165 -10.10 5.34 2.29
C TRP A 165 -9.25 4.22 2.87
N ILE A 166 -8.65 4.46 4.04
CA ILE A 166 -7.81 3.47 4.70
C ILE A 166 -8.62 2.29 5.23
N GLN A 167 -9.84 2.53 5.77
CA GLN A 167 -10.72 1.49 6.28
C GLN A 167 -11.18 0.54 5.18
N PHE A 168 -11.62 1.09 4.05
CA PHE A 168 -12.05 0.30 2.90
C PHE A 168 -10.89 -0.43 2.23
N GLY A 169 -9.73 0.24 2.10
CA GLY A 169 -8.49 -0.39 1.64
C GLY A 169 -8.09 -1.56 2.53
N TRP A 170 -8.08 -1.36 3.86
CA TRP A 170 -7.80 -2.43 4.81
C TRP A 170 -8.74 -3.62 4.63
N ALA A 171 -10.05 -3.36 4.52
CA ALA A 171 -11.06 -4.41 4.39
C ALA A 171 -10.94 -5.17 3.06
N THR A 172 -10.66 -4.47 1.95
CA THR A 172 -10.45 -5.08 0.64
C THR A 172 -9.19 -5.93 0.62
N GLY A 173 -8.10 -5.44 1.25
CA GLY A 173 -6.86 -6.20 1.40
C GLY A 173 -7.06 -7.46 2.24
N ALA A 174 -7.74 -7.35 3.39
CA ALA A 174 -8.08 -8.48 4.24
C ALA A 174 -8.98 -9.49 3.50
N LEU A 175 -9.97 -9.02 2.74
CA LEU A 175 -10.83 -9.89 1.92
C LEU A 175 -10.00 -10.63 0.86
N ALA A 176 -9.07 -9.95 0.18
CA ALA A 176 -8.23 -10.56 -0.84
C ALA A 176 -7.46 -11.78 -0.31
N THR A 177 -7.00 -11.73 0.94
CA THR A 177 -6.25 -12.86 1.55
C THR A 177 -7.11 -14.08 1.87
N THR A 178 -8.44 -13.99 1.73
CA THR A 178 -9.37 -15.12 1.93
C THR A 178 -9.65 -15.92 0.66
N PHE A 179 -9.06 -15.54 -0.47
CA PHE A 179 -9.18 -16.24 -1.75
C PHE A 179 -7.86 -16.97 -2.09
N ILE A 180 -7.98 -18.04 -2.88
CA ILE A 180 -6.81 -18.78 -3.42
C ILE A 180 -6.49 -18.19 -4.83
N THR A 181 -6.52 -16.88 -4.95
CA THR A 181 -6.26 -16.15 -6.20
C THR A 181 -5.58 -14.83 -5.86
N ASP A 182 -4.86 -14.27 -6.82
CA ASP A 182 -4.12 -13.02 -6.64
C ASP A 182 -5.02 -11.79 -6.45
N TYR A 183 -6.33 -11.93 -6.65
CA TYR A 183 -7.30 -10.84 -6.53
C TYR A 183 -8.62 -11.33 -5.97
N ALA A 184 -9.30 -10.44 -5.23
CA ALA A 184 -10.65 -10.66 -4.76
C ALA A 184 -11.66 -9.94 -5.69
N GLN A 185 -12.81 -10.57 -5.90
CA GLN A 185 -13.96 -9.96 -6.55
C GLN A 185 -15.09 -9.84 -5.53
N PRO A 186 -15.14 -8.76 -4.71
CA PRO A 186 -16.28 -8.53 -3.83
C PRO A 186 -17.55 -8.36 -4.66
N ALA A 187 -18.66 -8.91 -4.17
CA ALA A 187 -19.95 -8.81 -4.84
C ALA A 187 -20.44 -7.34 -4.87
N ASP A 188 -20.20 -6.61 -3.78
CA ASP A 188 -20.58 -5.22 -3.62
C ASP A 188 -19.80 -4.53 -2.49
N GLU A 189 -20.06 -3.24 -2.27
CA GLU A 189 -19.47 -2.46 -1.18
C GLU A 189 -19.89 -2.99 0.19
N GLU A 190 -21.09 -3.52 0.34
CA GLU A 190 -21.61 -4.03 1.62
C GLU A 190 -20.77 -5.23 2.10
N GLN A 191 -20.36 -6.11 1.18
CA GLN A 191 -19.49 -7.23 1.49
C GLN A 191 -18.15 -6.74 2.05
N VAL A 192 -17.52 -5.75 1.43
CA VAL A 192 -16.24 -5.18 1.92
C VAL A 192 -16.44 -4.54 3.29
N TRP A 193 -17.49 -3.73 3.48
CA TRP A 193 -17.80 -3.13 4.77
C TRP A 193 -18.15 -4.15 5.84
N SER A 194 -18.67 -5.32 5.48
CA SER A 194 -18.90 -6.40 6.45
C SER A 194 -17.59 -6.95 7.02
N ILE A 195 -16.55 -7.05 6.18
CA ILE A 195 -15.19 -7.43 6.64
C ILE A 195 -14.65 -6.38 7.62
N TRP A 196 -14.78 -5.09 7.29
CA TRP A 196 -14.38 -4.02 8.20
C TRP A 196 -15.06 -4.12 9.58
N LYS A 197 -16.34 -4.45 9.60
CA LYS A 197 -17.17 -4.59 10.82
C LYS A 197 -16.94 -5.90 11.57
N GLY A 198 -16.13 -6.81 11.05
CA GLY A 198 -15.90 -8.13 11.64
C GLY A 198 -17.10 -9.08 11.48
N ASN A 199 -18.04 -8.79 10.58
CA ASN A 199 -19.22 -9.60 10.33
C ASN A 199 -18.95 -10.62 9.22
N ALA A 200 -18.57 -11.84 9.58
CA ALA A 200 -18.33 -12.92 8.63
C ALA A 200 -19.62 -13.60 8.10
N ARG A 201 -20.80 -13.06 8.35
CA ARG A 201 -22.05 -13.65 7.87
C ARG A 201 -22.31 -13.28 6.41
N VAL A 202 -22.23 -14.29 5.55
CA VAL A 202 -22.77 -14.19 4.19
C VAL A 202 -24.27 -14.01 4.30
N LYS A 203 -24.80 -12.86 3.89
CA LYS A 203 -26.23 -12.70 3.65
C LYS A 203 -26.59 -13.52 2.41
N ARG A 204 -27.42 -14.54 2.57
CA ARG A 204 -28.01 -15.29 1.46
C ARG A 204 -29.24 -14.56 0.94
#